data_a36dd297b81bce007c4926c6fd17e45e
#
_entry.id   a36dd297b81bce007c4926c6fd17e45e
#
_cell.length_a   1.000
_cell.length_b   1.000
_cell.length_c   1.000
_cell.angle_alpha   90.00
_cell.angle_beta   90.00
_cell.angle_gamma   90.00
#
_symmetry.space_group_name_H-M   'P 1'
#
loop_
_entity.id
_entity.type
_entity.pdbx_description
1 polymer ?
#
loop_
_entity_poly.entity_id
_entity_poly.type
_entity_poly.pdbx_seq_one_letter_code
_entity_poly.pdbx_strand_id
1 'polypeptide(L)'
;MAQLPLEMADTVAALIGAACVPRDAMHSSGTLERAEAVLAAHPEVASSDIHTAAILGDAAAVRRFLVLDARNATAKGGPYGWDALTHLCFSRYLRLDRARSDGFVASAKALLDAGASANTGWMEVDHEPHPEWESAIYGAAGLAQHPELTRLLLERGADPNDGETPYHVVETYDNTVLKILVESGKLNDTSLTTLLLRKADWHDYEGIKWLLEHGADPNRATHWGRTAFHHALLRDNSISIIEALLEHGADPTLFAERPNTRQTAGPAMSGVAMAARRGRGDVLELMERRGIAIELQGVERLIAACARNVSAKVRTIAEQEPELVRELVAQGGKLLAEFAGVGNTDGVRHLLDLGVDVNAVTEDGDPYFDVAKNSTALHSAAWRAWPSTVKFLLERGASVDVTDEKGRTPLMLAVRACVDSYWKQRRTPESVEALLKSGATVRGVEYPSGYAEVDELLHAHGSEPRD
;
A
#
# COMPACT_ATOMS: atom_id res chain seq x y z
N MET A 1 -42.78 -4.14 -15.15
CA MET A 1 -42.21 -2.77 -15.05
C MET A 1 -42.68 -1.96 -16.26
N ALA A 2 -43.30 -0.81 -16.09
CA ALA A 2 -43.50 0.13 -17.21
C ALA A 2 -42.09 0.63 -17.62
N GLN A 3 -41.80 0.58 -18.92
CA GLN A 3 -40.57 1.12 -19.46
C GLN A 3 -40.55 2.65 -19.21
N LEU A 4 -39.45 3.15 -18.63
CA LEU A 4 -39.22 4.58 -18.50
C LEU A 4 -39.15 5.24 -19.88
N PRO A 5 -39.62 6.48 -20.04
CA PRO A 5 -39.40 7.25 -21.27
C PRO A 5 -37.91 7.28 -21.62
N LEU A 6 -37.53 7.31 -22.88
CA LEU A 6 -36.13 7.18 -23.36
C LEU A 6 -35.23 8.25 -22.71
N GLU A 7 -35.68 9.51 -22.67
CA GLU A 7 -34.95 10.63 -22.01
C GLU A 7 -34.75 10.42 -20.51
N MET A 8 -35.69 9.81 -19.81
CA MET A 8 -35.57 9.49 -18.39
C MET A 8 -34.59 8.32 -18.18
N ALA A 9 -34.57 7.33 -19.06
CA ALA A 9 -33.62 6.23 -18.98
C ALA A 9 -32.16 6.71 -19.15
N ASP A 10 -31.92 7.67 -20.04
CA ASP A 10 -30.59 8.27 -20.23
C ASP A 10 -30.18 9.10 -19.00
N THR A 11 -31.12 9.83 -18.39
CA THR A 11 -30.86 10.61 -17.17
C THR A 11 -30.58 9.70 -15.96
N VAL A 12 -31.31 8.58 -15.82
CA VAL A 12 -31.04 7.54 -14.81
C VAL A 12 -29.64 6.98 -15.00
N ALA A 13 -29.26 6.64 -16.23
CA ALA A 13 -27.94 6.12 -16.53
C ALA A 13 -26.83 7.14 -16.22
N ALA A 14 -27.07 8.43 -16.54
CA ALA A 14 -26.14 9.51 -16.23
C ALA A 14 -25.95 9.70 -14.70
N LEU A 15 -27.05 9.69 -13.92
CA LEU A 15 -26.98 9.78 -12.47
C LEU A 15 -26.24 8.59 -11.86
N ILE A 16 -26.65 7.35 -12.20
CA ILE A 16 -26.03 6.16 -11.63
C ILE A 16 -24.54 6.11 -12.01
N GLY A 17 -24.18 6.39 -13.26
CA GLY A 17 -22.79 6.44 -13.70
C GLY A 17 -21.93 7.47 -12.96
N ALA A 18 -22.54 8.63 -12.61
CA ALA A 18 -21.84 9.67 -11.84
C ALA A 18 -21.78 9.38 -10.33
N ALA A 19 -22.82 8.74 -9.79
CA ALA A 19 -22.92 8.41 -8.36
C ALA A 19 -22.21 7.10 -7.97
N CYS A 20 -21.97 6.20 -8.92
CA CYS A 20 -21.23 4.96 -8.69
C CYS A 20 -19.72 5.20 -8.56
N VAL A 21 -19.02 4.35 -7.82
CA VAL A 21 -17.55 4.29 -7.84
C VAL A 21 -17.04 4.02 -9.25
N PRO A 22 -15.83 4.48 -9.63
CA PRO A 22 -15.24 4.15 -10.94
C PRO A 22 -15.10 2.63 -11.10
N ARG A 23 -15.32 2.12 -12.32
CA ARG A 23 -15.22 0.70 -12.65
C ARG A 23 -13.93 0.35 -13.39
N ASP A 24 -13.27 1.34 -13.96
CA ASP A 24 -12.10 1.24 -14.84
C ASP A 24 -10.86 1.94 -14.24
N ALA A 25 -10.97 2.33 -12.99
CA ALA A 25 -9.93 3.06 -12.27
C ALA A 25 -10.00 2.72 -10.77
N MET A 26 -9.17 3.38 -9.98
CA MET A 26 -9.18 3.23 -8.51
C MET A 26 -10.59 3.48 -7.94
N HIS A 27 -11.26 2.44 -7.44
CA HIS A 27 -12.65 2.46 -6.97
C HIS A 27 -12.89 3.50 -5.87
N SER A 28 -11.88 3.80 -5.06
CA SER A 28 -11.93 4.84 -4.02
C SER A 28 -11.79 6.27 -4.54
N SER A 29 -11.65 6.50 -5.85
CA SER A 29 -11.47 7.84 -6.44
C SER A 29 -12.79 8.53 -6.83
N GLY A 30 -12.68 9.80 -7.26
CA GLY A 30 -13.77 10.61 -7.78
C GLY A 30 -14.53 11.42 -6.73
N THR A 31 -15.38 12.35 -7.23
CA THR A 31 -16.16 13.32 -6.45
C THR A 31 -17.66 13.16 -6.71
N LEU A 32 -18.49 13.90 -5.98
CA LEU A 32 -19.95 13.93 -6.17
C LEU A 32 -20.43 15.00 -7.17
N GLU A 33 -19.55 15.90 -7.61
CA GLU A 33 -19.91 17.10 -8.41
C GLU A 33 -20.80 16.77 -9.62
N ARG A 34 -20.43 15.74 -10.38
CA ARG A 34 -21.19 15.33 -11.57
C ARG A 34 -22.58 14.76 -11.21
N ALA A 35 -22.65 13.97 -10.14
CA ALA A 35 -23.92 13.42 -9.66
C ALA A 35 -24.85 14.52 -9.14
N GLU A 36 -24.31 15.47 -8.38
CA GLU A 36 -25.05 16.65 -7.88
C GLU A 36 -25.51 17.56 -9.04
N ALA A 37 -24.71 17.73 -10.09
CA ALA A 37 -25.11 18.50 -11.26
C ALA A 37 -26.31 17.84 -12.00
N VAL A 38 -26.33 16.51 -12.10
CA VAL A 38 -27.46 15.78 -12.70
C VAL A 38 -28.72 15.93 -11.83
N LEU A 39 -28.60 15.79 -10.50
CA LEU A 39 -29.72 15.96 -9.58
C LEU A 39 -30.27 17.38 -9.56
N ALA A 40 -29.42 18.39 -9.71
CA ALA A 40 -29.85 19.79 -9.76
C ALA A 40 -30.64 20.10 -11.06
N ALA A 41 -30.23 19.50 -12.19
CA ALA A 41 -30.89 19.66 -13.48
C ALA A 41 -32.18 18.83 -13.59
N HIS A 42 -32.22 17.65 -12.96
CA HIS A 42 -33.27 16.64 -13.08
C HIS A 42 -33.62 16.03 -11.72
N PRO A 43 -34.20 16.80 -10.78
CA PRO A 43 -34.49 16.33 -9.41
C PRO A 43 -35.44 15.12 -9.36
N GLU A 44 -36.32 14.99 -10.38
CA GLU A 44 -37.26 13.86 -10.52
C GLU A 44 -36.56 12.51 -10.69
N VAL A 45 -35.31 12.48 -11.15
CA VAL A 45 -34.54 11.25 -11.35
C VAL A 45 -34.20 10.53 -10.04
N ALA A 46 -34.09 11.28 -8.94
CA ALA A 46 -33.69 10.76 -7.62
C ALA A 46 -34.56 9.58 -7.14
N SER A 47 -35.81 9.55 -7.53
CA SER A 47 -36.78 8.52 -7.13
C SER A 47 -37.55 7.93 -8.31
N SER A 48 -36.93 7.86 -9.49
CA SER A 48 -37.53 7.32 -10.71
C SER A 48 -37.62 5.81 -10.70
N ASP A 49 -36.66 5.13 -10.09
CA ASP A 49 -36.65 3.69 -9.89
C ASP A 49 -35.95 3.29 -8.58
N ILE A 50 -35.94 1.97 -8.26
CA ILE A 50 -35.32 1.48 -7.01
C ILE A 50 -33.80 1.61 -7.03
N HIS A 51 -33.13 1.59 -8.18
CA HIS A 51 -31.68 1.64 -8.31
C HIS A 51 -31.18 3.05 -8.03
N THR A 52 -31.88 4.09 -8.55
CA THR A 52 -31.59 5.49 -8.24
C THR A 52 -31.85 5.81 -6.76
N ALA A 53 -32.97 5.32 -6.19
CA ALA A 53 -33.26 5.46 -4.78
C ALA A 53 -32.19 4.79 -3.90
N ALA A 54 -31.71 3.60 -4.28
CA ALA A 54 -30.71 2.84 -3.54
C ALA A 54 -29.32 3.50 -3.59
N ILE A 55 -28.87 3.96 -4.76
CA ILE A 55 -27.54 4.60 -4.89
C ILE A 55 -27.47 5.94 -4.17
N LEU A 56 -28.61 6.58 -3.93
CA LEU A 56 -28.72 7.83 -3.15
C LEU A 56 -29.00 7.60 -1.65
N GLY A 57 -29.23 6.36 -1.22
CA GLY A 57 -29.58 6.03 0.16
C GLY A 57 -30.96 6.52 0.59
N ASP A 58 -31.92 6.71 -0.37
CA ASP A 58 -33.29 7.15 -0.06
C ASP A 58 -34.16 5.97 0.40
N ALA A 59 -34.15 5.72 1.70
CA ALA A 59 -34.91 4.64 2.32
C ALA A 59 -36.43 4.76 2.15
N ALA A 60 -36.97 5.97 2.02
CA ALA A 60 -38.40 6.17 1.82
C ALA A 60 -38.81 5.74 0.40
N ALA A 61 -38.03 6.14 -0.61
CA ALA A 61 -38.25 5.72 -2.00
C ALA A 61 -38.02 4.21 -2.17
N VAL A 62 -36.97 3.63 -1.61
CA VAL A 62 -36.69 2.19 -1.63
C VAL A 62 -37.89 1.40 -1.09
N ARG A 63 -38.39 1.75 0.11
CA ARG A 63 -39.58 1.10 0.70
C ARG A 63 -40.81 1.23 -0.18
N ARG A 64 -41.04 2.40 -0.78
CA ARG A 64 -42.16 2.63 -1.70
C ARG A 64 -42.11 1.66 -2.89
N PHE A 65 -40.95 1.48 -3.52
CA PHE A 65 -40.79 0.53 -4.61
C PHE A 65 -40.96 -0.94 -4.17
N LEU A 66 -40.51 -1.31 -2.97
CA LEU A 66 -40.70 -2.65 -2.43
C LEU A 66 -42.18 -2.95 -2.08
N VAL A 67 -42.93 -1.96 -1.65
CA VAL A 67 -44.40 -2.10 -1.42
C VAL A 67 -45.15 -2.29 -2.74
N LEU A 68 -44.71 -1.61 -3.80
CA LEU A 68 -45.31 -1.79 -5.14
C LEU A 68 -45.08 -3.19 -5.72
N ASP A 69 -43.87 -3.70 -5.57
CA ASP A 69 -43.48 -5.06 -5.96
C ASP A 69 -42.23 -5.49 -5.18
N ALA A 70 -42.37 -6.49 -4.31
CA ALA A 70 -41.26 -7.02 -3.52
C ALA A 70 -40.12 -7.60 -4.39
N ARG A 71 -40.38 -8.02 -5.62
CA ARG A 71 -39.37 -8.50 -6.58
C ARG A 71 -38.37 -7.41 -6.97
N ASN A 72 -38.66 -6.14 -6.73
CA ASN A 72 -37.72 -5.04 -6.90
C ASN A 72 -36.46 -5.18 -6.05
N ALA A 73 -36.51 -5.94 -4.93
CA ALA A 73 -35.33 -6.21 -4.10
C ALA A 73 -34.19 -6.93 -4.84
N THR A 74 -34.55 -7.77 -5.81
CA THR A 74 -33.58 -8.59 -6.58
C THR A 74 -33.58 -8.26 -8.08
N ALA A 75 -34.43 -7.32 -8.51
CA ALA A 75 -34.52 -6.93 -9.91
C ALA A 75 -33.20 -6.28 -10.36
N LYS A 76 -32.69 -6.76 -11.49
CA LYS A 76 -31.53 -6.18 -12.15
C LYS A 76 -31.94 -4.97 -12.98
N GLY A 77 -31.15 -3.89 -12.95
CA GLY A 77 -31.45 -2.67 -13.67
C GLY A 77 -30.32 -1.65 -13.66
N GLY A 78 -30.64 -0.43 -14.09
CA GLY A 78 -29.64 0.61 -14.30
C GLY A 78 -28.66 0.31 -15.45
N PRO A 79 -27.69 1.17 -15.68
CA PRO A 79 -26.75 1.03 -16.82
C PRO A 79 -25.84 -0.21 -16.71
N TYR A 80 -25.68 -0.75 -15.51
CA TYR A 80 -24.78 -1.88 -15.23
C TYR A 80 -25.51 -3.23 -15.07
N GLY A 81 -26.85 -3.22 -15.07
CA GLY A 81 -27.63 -4.44 -14.85
C GLY A 81 -27.46 -5.03 -13.45
N TRP A 82 -27.20 -4.20 -12.44
CA TRP A 82 -27.03 -4.63 -11.04
C TRP A 82 -28.37 -4.57 -10.29
N ASP A 83 -28.47 -5.29 -9.16
CA ASP A 83 -29.58 -5.09 -8.24
C ASP A 83 -29.39 -3.83 -7.38
N ALA A 84 -30.44 -3.45 -6.66
CA ALA A 84 -30.46 -2.22 -5.88
C ALA A 84 -29.44 -2.23 -4.74
N LEU A 85 -29.18 -3.39 -4.08
CA LEU A 85 -28.20 -3.49 -2.99
C LEU A 85 -26.77 -3.32 -3.51
N THR A 86 -26.46 -3.87 -4.68
CA THR A 86 -25.16 -3.64 -5.33
C THR A 86 -24.94 -2.14 -5.64
N HIS A 87 -25.94 -1.46 -6.26
CA HIS A 87 -25.85 -0.01 -6.50
C HIS A 87 -25.65 0.79 -5.20
N LEU A 88 -26.33 0.40 -4.12
CA LEU A 88 -26.20 1.01 -2.81
C LEU A 88 -24.78 0.90 -2.26
N CYS A 89 -24.21 -0.31 -2.26
CA CYS A 89 -22.90 -0.57 -1.67
C CYS A 89 -21.74 0.05 -2.45
N PHE A 90 -21.90 0.22 -3.77
CA PHE A 90 -20.91 0.88 -4.64
C PHE A 90 -21.22 2.36 -4.91
N SER A 91 -21.99 3.00 -4.04
CA SER A 91 -22.31 4.43 -4.13
C SER A 91 -21.16 5.31 -3.61
N ARG A 92 -20.77 6.34 -4.39
CA ARG A 92 -19.90 7.41 -3.89
C ARG A 92 -20.51 8.19 -2.74
N TYR A 93 -21.85 8.35 -2.71
CA TYR A 93 -22.54 8.99 -1.60
C TYR A 93 -22.34 8.24 -0.29
N LEU A 94 -22.36 6.91 -0.30
CA LEU A 94 -22.09 6.08 0.88
C LEU A 94 -20.71 6.42 1.49
N ARG A 95 -19.72 6.67 0.66
CA ARG A 95 -18.36 6.98 1.07
C ARG A 95 -18.18 8.45 1.45
N LEU A 96 -18.72 9.38 0.65
CA LEU A 96 -18.37 10.81 0.69
C LEU A 96 -19.38 11.67 1.46
N ASP A 97 -20.64 11.24 1.59
CA ASP A 97 -21.70 11.98 2.28
C ASP A 97 -22.21 11.22 3.50
N ARG A 98 -21.49 11.38 4.61
CA ARG A 98 -21.82 10.71 5.88
C ARG A 98 -23.17 11.15 6.47
N ALA A 99 -23.73 12.29 6.05
CA ALA A 99 -25.06 12.72 6.48
C ALA A 99 -26.17 11.77 5.98
N ARG A 100 -25.92 11.02 4.92
CA ARG A 100 -26.85 10.01 4.38
C ARG A 100 -26.71 8.61 5.00
N SER A 101 -25.77 8.39 5.92
CA SER A 101 -25.44 7.08 6.52
C SER A 101 -26.68 6.30 6.96
N ASP A 102 -27.56 6.90 7.78
CA ASP A 102 -28.78 6.24 8.27
C ASP A 102 -29.72 5.83 7.13
N GLY A 103 -29.79 6.63 6.08
CA GLY A 103 -30.59 6.35 4.88
C GLY A 103 -30.05 5.11 4.14
N PHE A 104 -28.74 4.98 3.98
CA PHE A 104 -28.10 3.81 3.37
C PHE A 104 -28.35 2.54 4.18
N VAL A 105 -28.15 2.58 5.51
CA VAL A 105 -28.41 1.44 6.39
C VAL A 105 -29.89 1.03 6.34
N ALA A 106 -30.80 2.01 6.41
CA ALA A 106 -32.23 1.74 6.35
C ALA A 106 -32.71 1.21 4.99
N SER A 107 -32.10 1.66 3.89
CA SER A 107 -32.32 1.14 2.53
C SER A 107 -31.83 -0.29 2.39
N ALA A 108 -30.61 -0.57 2.79
CA ALA A 108 -30.02 -1.90 2.78
C ALA A 108 -30.85 -2.90 3.60
N LYS A 109 -31.26 -2.47 4.82
CA LYS A 109 -32.13 -3.30 5.68
C LYS A 109 -33.46 -3.64 4.97
N ALA A 110 -34.11 -2.66 4.34
CA ALA A 110 -35.37 -2.89 3.64
C ALA A 110 -35.20 -3.84 2.44
N LEU A 111 -34.11 -3.71 1.67
CA LEU A 111 -33.79 -4.59 0.54
C LEU A 111 -33.52 -6.03 1.02
N LEU A 112 -32.72 -6.20 2.09
CA LEU A 112 -32.42 -7.51 2.67
C LEU A 112 -33.65 -8.17 3.29
N ASP A 113 -34.51 -7.40 3.97
CA ASP A 113 -35.80 -7.89 4.52
C ASP A 113 -36.76 -8.33 3.41
N ALA A 114 -36.68 -7.76 2.22
CA ALA A 114 -37.46 -8.13 1.03
C ALA A 114 -36.80 -9.24 0.17
N GLY A 115 -35.67 -9.81 0.60
CA GLY A 115 -35.06 -10.98 -0.03
C GLY A 115 -33.85 -10.68 -0.91
N ALA A 116 -33.27 -9.47 -0.88
CA ALA A 116 -31.97 -9.23 -1.49
C ALA A 116 -30.89 -10.10 -0.84
N SER A 117 -29.92 -10.56 -1.64
CA SER A 117 -28.79 -11.35 -1.11
C SER A 117 -27.71 -10.44 -0.53
N ALA A 118 -27.26 -10.71 0.69
CA ALA A 118 -26.09 -10.02 1.26
C ALA A 118 -24.78 -10.37 0.51
N ASN A 119 -24.77 -11.45 -0.28
CA ASN A 119 -23.65 -11.88 -1.14
C ASN A 119 -23.82 -11.42 -2.60
N THR A 120 -24.63 -10.40 -2.86
CA THR A 120 -24.72 -9.79 -4.18
C THR A 120 -23.46 -9.02 -4.51
N GLY A 121 -23.27 -8.69 -5.79
CA GLY A 121 -22.11 -7.97 -6.28
C GLY A 121 -22.10 -7.94 -7.81
N TRP A 122 -20.93 -7.65 -8.37
CA TRP A 122 -20.71 -7.63 -9.82
C TRP A 122 -19.34 -8.21 -10.17
N MET A 123 -19.18 -8.64 -11.42
CA MET A 123 -17.92 -9.18 -11.91
C MET A 123 -17.16 -8.07 -12.64
N GLU A 124 -15.96 -7.74 -12.16
CA GLU A 124 -15.01 -6.89 -12.87
C GLU A 124 -14.27 -7.76 -13.89
N VAL A 125 -14.73 -7.69 -15.14
CA VAL A 125 -14.26 -8.59 -16.20
C VAL A 125 -12.92 -8.18 -16.79
N ASP A 126 -12.55 -6.91 -16.64
CA ASP A 126 -11.32 -6.32 -17.17
C ASP A 126 -10.17 -6.29 -16.12
N HIS A 127 -10.41 -6.88 -14.94
CA HIS A 127 -9.40 -6.97 -13.89
C HIS A 127 -8.25 -7.91 -14.32
N GLU A 128 -7.01 -7.48 -14.11
CA GLU A 128 -5.80 -8.27 -14.38
C GLU A 128 -5.24 -8.87 -13.08
N PRO A 129 -4.81 -10.13 -13.05
CA PRO A 129 -4.61 -11.06 -14.19
C PRO A 129 -5.84 -11.90 -14.58
N HIS A 130 -6.94 -11.78 -13.90
CA HIS A 130 -8.20 -12.51 -14.16
C HIS A 130 -9.39 -11.70 -13.61
N PRO A 131 -10.62 -11.95 -14.12
CA PRO A 131 -11.83 -11.32 -13.61
C PRO A 131 -11.98 -11.50 -12.09
N GLU A 132 -12.44 -10.45 -11.39
CA GLU A 132 -12.61 -10.44 -9.94
C GLU A 132 -14.07 -10.19 -9.56
N TRP A 133 -14.50 -10.75 -8.40
CA TRP A 133 -15.85 -10.59 -7.88
C TRP A 133 -15.91 -9.44 -6.85
N GLU A 134 -16.57 -8.38 -7.23
CA GLU A 134 -16.79 -7.19 -6.43
C GLU A 134 -18.05 -7.35 -5.57
N SER A 135 -17.90 -7.79 -4.34
CA SER A 135 -19.02 -8.09 -3.44
C SER A 135 -19.63 -6.84 -2.80
N ALA A 136 -20.90 -6.92 -2.38
CA ALA A 136 -21.56 -5.85 -1.64
C ALA A 136 -20.83 -5.51 -0.32
N ILE A 137 -20.23 -6.51 0.35
CA ILE A 137 -19.49 -6.26 1.59
C ILE A 137 -18.15 -5.58 1.30
N TYR A 138 -17.50 -5.83 0.17
CA TYR A 138 -16.33 -5.05 -0.27
C TYR A 138 -16.71 -3.57 -0.47
N GLY A 139 -17.83 -3.29 -1.14
CA GLY A 139 -18.31 -1.91 -1.31
C GLY A 139 -18.52 -1.19 0.02
N ALA A 140 -19.13 -1.87 1.00
CA ALA A 140 -19.44 -1.31 2.32
C ALA A 140 -18.21 -1.20 3.23
N ALA A 141 -17.40 -2.27 3.32
CA ALA A 141 -16.28 -2.38 4.24
C ALA A 141 -14.97 -1.87 3.62
N GLY A 142 -14.62 -2.32 2.42
CA GLY A 142 -13.37 -1.98 1.76
C GLY A 142 -13.36 -0.55 1.24
N LEU A 143 -14.39 -0.14 0.50
CA LEU A 143 -14.44 1.17 -0.16
C LEU A 143 -15.02 2.26 0.72
N ALA A 144 -16.21 2.02 1.28
CA ALA A 144 -16.91 3.05 2.05
C ALA A 144 -16.45 3.16 3.50
N GLN A 145 -15.78 2.14 4.05
CA GLN A 145 -15.38 2.09 5.46
C GLN A 145 -16.58 2.42 6.38
N HIS A 146 -17.72 1.73 6.13
CA HIS A 146 -18.98 2.04 6.78
C HIS A 146 -19.36 0.99 7.85
N PRO A 147 -19.16 1.27 9.16
CA PRO A 147 -19.29 0.28 10.23
C PRO A 147 -20.67 -0.37 10.33
N GLU A 148 -21.74 0.43 10.33
CA GLU A 148 -23.13 -0.03 10.55
C GLU A 148 -23.61 -0.88 9.37
N LEU A 149 -23.29 -0.49 8.14
CA LEU A 149 -23.65 -1.26 6.95
C LEU A 149 -22.86 -2.56 6.89
N THR A 150 -21.58 -2.55 7.25
CA THR A 150 -20.75 -3.77 7.33
C THR A 150 -21.35 -4.77 8.36
N ARG A 151 -21.72 -4.31 9.57
CA ARG A 151 -22.38 -5.17 10.56
C ARG A 151 -23.68 -5.75 10.02
N LEU A 152 -24.52 -4.92 9.43
CA LEU A 152 -25.79 -5.36 8.86
C LEU A 152 -25.59 -6.45 7.79
N LEU A 153 -24.65 -6.28 6.86
CA LEU A 153 -24.36 -7.26 5.82
C LEU A 153 -23.85 -8.59 6.43
N LEU A 154 -22.93 -8.52 7.40
CA LEU A 154 -22.43 -9.70 8.12
C LEU A 154 -23.55 -10.43 8.88
N GLU A 155 -24.44 -9.72 9.58
CA GLU A 155 -25.61 -10.30 10.28
C GLU A 155 -26.58 -10.99 9.30
N ARG A 156 -26.64 -10.50 8.07
CA ARG A 156 -27.48 -11.05 6.98
C ARG A 156 -26.76 -12.12 6.12
N GLY A 157 -25.59 -12.57 6.55
CA GLY A 157 -24.91 -13.71 5.95
C GLY A 157 -23.93 -13.35 4.83
N ALA A 158 -23.47 -12.10 4.74
CA ALA A 158 -22.37 -11.76 3.83
C ALA A 158 -21.11 -12.55 4.19
N ASP A 159 -20.43 -13.06 3.17
CA ASP A 159 -19.12 -13.69 3.28
C ASP A 159 -18.03 -12.64 3.04
N PRO A 160 -17.19 -12.34 4.05
CA PRO A 160 -16.12 -11.36 3.91
C PRO A 160 -14.83 -11.95 3.31
N ASN A 161 -14.84 -13.20 2.84
CA ASN A 161 -13.66 -13.90 2.31
C ASN A 161 -13.59 -13.83 0.77
N ASP A 162 -14.04 -12.75 0.20
CA ASP A 162 -14.13 -12.52 -1.25
C ASP A 162 -12.77 -12.14 -1.91
N GLY A 163 -11.72 -11.95 -1.14
CA GLY A 163 -10.43 -11.48 -1.61
C GLY A 163 -10.31 -9.95 -1.47
N GLU A 164 -11.24 -9.19 -2.03
CA GLU A 164 -11.22 -7.74 -2.09
C GLU A 164 -11.50 -7.07 -0.72
N THR A 165 -12.47 -7.60 0.04
CA THR A 165 -12.77 -7.06 1.38
C THR A 165 -11.54 -7.08 2.32
N PRO A 166 -10.82 -8.21 2.53
CA PRO A 166 -9.63 -8.22 3.38
C PRO A 166 -8.46 -7.43 2.79
N TYR A 167 -8.38 -7.30 1.46
CA TYR A 167 -7.31 -6.58 0.79
C TYR A 167 -7.42 -5.06 0.98
N HIS A 168 -8.65 -4.51 0.88
CA HIS A 168 -8.89 -3.05 0.85
C HIS A 168 -9.33 -2.43 2.18
N VAL A 169 -9.96 -3.20 3.09
CA VAL A 169 -10.42 -2.65 4.38
C VAL A 169 -9.30 -2.05 5.23
N VAL A 170 -8.10 -2.44 4.97
CA VAL A 170 -6.88 -2.00 5.68
C VAL A 170 -6.31 -0.68 5.17
N GLU A 171 -6.84 -0.10 4.08
CA GLU A 171 -6.32 1.11 3.43
C GLU A 171 -6.66 2.40 4.17
N THR A 172 -6.68 2.32 5.49
CA THR A 172 -6.90 3.43 6.42
C THR A 172 -6.24 3.11 7.76
N TYR A 173 -5.96 4.14 8.56
CA TYR A 173 -5.53 4.00 9.97
C TYR A 173 -6.71 3.88 10.94
N ASP A 174 -7.96 4.09 10.48
CA ASP A 174 -9.16 3.78 11.25
C ASP A 174 -9.46 2.29 11.15
N ASN A 175 -9.18 1.56 12.23
CA ASN A 175 -9.33 0.12 12.32
C ASN A 175 -10.77 -0.32 12.72
N THR A 176 -11.75 0.57 12.74
CA THR A 176 -13.11 0.27 13.22
C THR A 176 -13.76 -0.84 12.39
N VAL A 177 -13.74 -0.74 11.05
CA VAL A 177 -14.36 -1.74 10.16
C VAL A 177 -13.57 -3.04 10.15
N LEU A 178 -12.24 -2.96 10.16
CA LEU A 178 -11.38 -4.14 10.30
C LEU A 178 -11.72 -4.94 11.55
N LYS A 179 -11.89 -4.28 12.71
CA LYS A 179 -12.27 -4.93 13.97
C LYS A 179 -13.63 -5.61 13.87
N ILE A 180 -14.63 -4.97 13.25
CA ILE A 180 -15.95 -5.58 13.01
C ILE A 180 -15.84 -6.87 12.20
N LEU A 181 -15.02 -6.88 11.13
CA LEU A 181 -14.82 -8.08 10.33
C LEU A 181 -14.21 -9.22 11.13
N VAL A 182 -13.14 -8.96 11.88
CA VAL A 182 -12.46 -9.97 12.70
C VAL A 182 -13.37 -10.47 13.84
N GLU A 183 -14.01 -9.57 14.58
CA GLU A 183 -14.92 -9.88 15.69
C GLU A 183 -16.18 -10.65 15.24
N SER A 184 -16.54 -10.56 13.94
CA SER A 184 -17.65 -11.36 13.38
C SER A 184 -17.38 -12.87 13.43
N GLY A 185 -16.12 -13.29 13.54
CA GLY A 185 -15.69 -14.69 13.52
C GLY A 185 -15.89 -15.38 12.17
N LYS A 186 -16.13 -14.62 11.08
CA LYS A 186 -16.40 -15.17 9.74
C LYS A 186 -15.18 -15.20 8.82
N LEU A 187 -14.10 -14.48 9.18
CA LEU A 187 -12.88 -14.51 8.40
C LEU A 187 -12.17 -15.85 8.51
N ASN A 188 -11.76 -16.38 7.38
CA ASN A 188 -10.87 -17.54 7.33
C ASN A 188 -9.42 -17.10 7.55
N ASP A 189 -8.54 -18.10 7.76
CA ASP A 189 -7.12 -17.86 8.01
C ASP A 189 -6.41 -17.09 6.88
N THR A 190 -6.79 -17.31 5.62
CA THR A 190 -6.21 -16.59 4.48
C THR A 190 -6.56 -15.11 4.53
N SER A 191 -7.82 -14.79 4.81
CA SER A 191 -8.29 -13.41 4.95
C SER A 191 -7.62 -12.70 6.14
N LEU A 192 -7.50 -13.37 7.30
CA LEU A 192 -6.77 -12.84 8.46
C LEU A 192 -5.30 -12.56 8.14
N THR A 193 -4.65 -13.48 7.41
CA THR A 193 -3.26 -13.27 6.99
C THR A 193 -3.14 -12.11 6.00
N THR A 194 -4.09 -11.98 5.06
CA THR A 194 -4.14 -10.85 4.13
C THR A 194 -4.24 -9.52 4.87
N LEU A 195 -5.14 -9.41 5.86
CA LEU A 195 -5.24 -8.22 6.72
C LEU A 195 -3.91 -7.88 7.38
N LEU A 196 -3.22 -8.88 7.95
CA LEU A 196 -1.96 -8.68 8.66
C LEU A 196 -0.85 -8.17 7.73
N LEU A 197 -0.68 -8.80 6.56
CA LEU A 197 0.34 -8.37 5.58
C LEU A 197 0.03 -6.99 5.01
N ARG A 198 -1.24 -6.74 4.65
CA ARG A 198 -1.66 -5.45 4.11
C ARG A 198 -1.53 -4.30 5.13
N LYS A 199 -1.75 -4.56 6.43
CA LYS A 199 -1.46 -3.57 7.49
C LYS A 199 0.04 -3.23 7.58
N ALA A 200 0.93 -4.15 7.23
CA ALA A 200 2.35 -3.85 7.10
C ALA A 200 2.65 -2.90 5.93
N ASP A 201 1.91 -2.95 4.82
CA ASP A 201 2.02 -1.95 3.74
C ASP A 201 1.70 -0.52 4.23
N TRP A 202 0.82 -0.39 5.23
CA TRP A 202 0.42 0.89 5.82
C TRP A 202 1.26 1.29 7.04
N HIS A 203 2.22 0.46 7.47
CA HIS A 203 3.03 0.66 8.68
C HIS A 203 2.14 0.93 9.91
N ASP A 204 0.97 0.33 9.97
CA ASP A 204 0.00 0.51 11.05
C ASP A 204 0.30 -0.42 12.23
N TYR A 205 1.13 0.07 13.14
CA TYR A 205 1.52 -0.67 14.35
C TYR A 205 0.32 -1.15 15.18
N GLU A 206 -0.67 -0.26 15.39
CA GLU A 206 -1.84 -0.57 16.22
C GLU A 206 -2.73 -1.63 15.55
N GLY A 207 -2.91 -1.53 14.22
CA GLY A 207 -3.66 -2.53 13.46
C GLY A 207 -2.97 -3.89 13.45
N ILE A 208 -1.66 -3.93 13.24
CA ILE A 208 -0.86 -5.16 13.27
C ILE A 208 -0.93 -5.82 14.65
N LYS A 209 -0.65 -5.06 15.71
CA LYS A 209 -0.67 -5.57 17.08
C LYS A 209 -2.04 -6.14 17.43
N TRP A 210 -3.11 -5.40 17.11
CA TRP A 210 -4.46 -5.83 17.38
C TRP A 210 -4.82 -7.14 16.65
N LEU A 211 -4.43 -7.27 15.36
CA LEU A 211 -4.66 -8.50 14.59
C LEU A 211 -3.92 -9.70 15.19
N LEU A 212 -2.67 -9.52 15.62
CA LEU A 212 -1.89 -10.56 16.28
C LEU A 212 -2.53 -11.00 17.60
N GLU A 213 -3.01 -10.05 18.41
CA GLU A 213 -3.75 -10.31 19.66
C GLU A 213 -5.09 -11.03 19.41
N HIS A 214 -5.66 -10.97 18.20
CA HIS A 214 -6.93 -11.57 17.81
C HIS A 214 -6.78 -12.78 16.86
N GLY A 215 -5.62 -13.43 16.88
CA GLY A 215 -5.43 -14.75 16.30
C GLY A 215 -4.91 -14.77 14.86
N ALA A 216 -4.46 -13.63 14.31
CA ALA A 216 -3.74 -13.65 13.03
C ALA A 216 -2.40 -14.38 13.20
N ASP A 217 -2.15 -15.41 12.39
CA ASP A 217 -0.91 -16.19 12.43
C ASP A 217 0.20 -15.49 11.66
N PRO A 218 1.28 -15.00 12.32
CA PRO A 218 2.38 -14.30 11.67
C PRO A 218 3.23 -15.22 10.78
N ASN A 219 3.09 -16.54 10.90
CA ASN A 219 3.88 -17.54 10.18
C ASN A 219 3.18 -18.09 8.93
N ARG A 220 1.89 -17.81 8.80
CA ARG A 220 1.14 -18.24 7.62
C ARG A 220 1.59 -17.42 6.41
N ALA A 221 1.94 -18.10 5.33
CA ALA A 221 2.19 -17.46 4.04
C ALA A 221 0.88 -17.25 3.27
N THR A 222 0.78 -16.12 2.56
CA THR A 222 -0.26 -15.88 1.56
C THR A 222 0.16 -16.42 0.19
N HIS A 223 -0.70 -16.23 -0.82
CA HIS A 223 -0.35 -16.49 -2.23
C HIS A 223 0.89 -15.71 -2.72
N TRP A 224 1.33 -14.66 -2.00
CA TRP A 224 2.61 -13.98 -2.27
C TRP A 224 3.84 -14.76 -1.77
N GLY A 225 3.66 -15.94 -1.15
CA GLY A 225 4.74 -16.79 -0.66
C GLY A 225 5.53 -16.20 0.50
N ARG A 226 4.92 -15.31 1.30
CA ARG A 226 5.59 -14.57 2.38
C ARG A 226 4.82 -14.64 3.68
N THR A 227 5.56 -14.78 4.78
CA THR A 227 5.01 -14.56 6.13
C THR A 227 4.94 -13.07 6.44
N ALA A 228 4.24 -12.71 7.52
CA ALA A 228 4.16 -11.32 7.97
C ALA A 228 5.55 -10.72 8.28
N PHE A 229 6.49 -11.54 8.80
CA PHE A 229 7.86 -11.10 9.06
C PHE A 229 8.61 -10.71 7.78
N HIS A 230 8.56 -11.55 6.73
CA HIS A 230 9.15 -11.23 5.43
C HIS A 230 8.53 -9.96 4.84
N HIS A 231 7.20 -9.85 4.93
CA HIS A 231 6.49 -8.71 4.38
C HIS A 231 6.87 -7.41 5.09
N ALA A 232 6.94 -7.43 6.42
CA ALA A 232 7.35 -6.28 7.22
C ALA A 232 8.79 -5.82 6.91
N LEU A 233 9.72 -6.75 6.64
CA LEU A 233 11.06 -6.41 6.16
C LEU A 233 11.05 -5.78 4.78
N LEU A 234 10.28 -6.33 3.84
CA LEU A 234 10.16 -5.80 2.48
C LEU A 234 9.52 -4.40 2.45
N ARG A 235 8.74 -4.06 3.45
CA ARG A 235 8.10 -2.74 3.60
C ARG A 235 8.87 -1.79 4.51
N ASP A 236 10.06 -2.18 4.97
CA ASP A 236 10.89 -1.42 5.92
C ASP A 236 10.10 -0.92 7.14
N ASN A 237 9.26 -1.79 7.66
CA ASN A 237 8.50 -1.50 8.85
C ASN A 237 9.44 -1.16 10.03
N SER A 238 8.92 -0.37 10.96
CA SER A 238 9.64 0.04 12.16
C SER A 238 10.06 -1.17 13.00
N ILE A 239 11.11 -0.98 13.79
CA ILE A 239 11.57 -2.01 14.71
C ILE A 239 10.47 -2.44 15.69
N SER A 240 9.54 -1.54 16.05
CA SER A 240 8.40 -1.85 16.92
C SER A 240 7.43 -2.84 16.29
N ILE A 241 7.18 -2.75 14.97
CA ILE A 241 6.35 -3.73 14.24
C ILE A 241 7.05 -5.09 14.18
N ILE A 242 8.34 -5.11 13.86
CA ILE A 242 9.14 -6.34 13.86
C ILE A 242 9.13 -6.99 15.26
N GLU A 243 9.27 -6.18 16.31
CA GLU A 243 9.22 -6.64 17.69
C GLU A 243 7.87 -7.24 18.05
N ALA A 244 6.76 -6.58 17.68
CA ALA A 244 5.41 -7.12 17.90
C ALA A 244 5.20 -8.46 17.17
N LEU A 245 5.68 -8.60 15.94
CA LEU A 245 5.62 -9.87 15.22
C LEU A 245 6.37 -10.98 15.95
N LEU A 246 7.61 -10.72 16.42
CA LEU A 246 8.41 -11.69 17.16
C LEU A 246 7.79 -12.04 18.53
N GLU A 247 7.18 -11.07 19.22
CA GLU A 247 6.44 -11.28 20.47
C GLU A 247 5.24 -12.21 20.32
N HIS A 248 4.61 -12.20 19.15
CA HIS A 248 3.49 -13.07 18.82
C HIS A 248 3.91 -14.33 18.06
N GLY A 249 5.18 -14.71 18.13
CA GLY A 249 5.67 -15.99 17.66
C GLY A 249 6.04 -16.04 16.17
N ALA A 250 6.29 -14.89 15.50
CA ALA A 250 6.85 -14.90 14.17
C ALA A 250 8.20 -15.62 14.16
N ASP A 251 8.37 -16.58 13.26
CA ASP A 251 9.60 -17.34 13.08
C ASP A 251 10.41 -16.76 11.90
N PRO A 252 11.51 -16.02 12.17
CA PRO A 252 12.34 -15.44 11.12
C PRO A 252 13.21 -16.47 10.38
N THR A 253 13.22 -17.73 10.83
CA THR A 253 13.98 -18.80 10.14
C THR A 253 13.20 -19.43 8.99
N LEU A 254 11.90 -19.22 8.93
CA LEU A 254 11.07 -19.67 7.81
C LEU A 254 11.55 -19.04 6.50
N PHE A 255 11.42 -19.81 5.43
CA PHE A 255 11.75 -19.36 4.10
C PHE A 255 10.52 -18.79 3.39
N ALA A 256 10.68 -17.64 2.75
CA ALA A 256 9.70 -17.15 1.81
C ALA A 256 9.59 -18.14 0.64
N GLU A 257 8.39 -18.63 0.35
CA GLU A 257 8.16 -19.44 -0.84
C GLU A 257 8.34 -18.57 -2.10
N ARG A 258 8.70 -19.20 -3.23
CA ARG A 258 8.72 -18.47 -4.51
C ARG A 258 7.28 -18.23 -4.95
N PRO A 259 6.79 -17.01 -5.00
CA PRO A 259 5.51 -16.77 -5.64
C PRO A 259 5.64 -17.14 -7.12
N ASN A 260 4.61 -17.79 -7.64
CA ASN A 260 4.50 -18.16 -9.05
C ASN A 260 4.24 -16.95 -9.97
N THR A 261 4.61 -15.73 -9.52
CA THR A 261 4.38 -14.47 -10.21
C THR A 261 5.69 -13.86 -10.70
N ARG A 262 5.65 -13.20 -11.86
CA ARG A 262 6.78 -12.55 -12.54
C ARG A 262 7.50 -11.46 -11.72
N GLN A 263 7.03 -11.10 -10.53
CA GLN A 263 7.50 -9.94 -9.78
C GLN A 263 8.57 -10.23 -8.71
N THR A 264 8.93 -11.49 -8.46
CA THR A 264 9.93 -11.83 -7.41
C THR A 264 10.89 -12.91 -7.89
N ALA A 265 11.78 -12.56 -8.81
CA ALA A 265 12.88 -13.40 -9.26
C ALA A 265 14.05 -13.32 -8.25
N GLY A 266 13.94 -14.03 -7.13
CA GLY A 266 15.04 -14.19 -6.17
C GLY A 266 15.02 -15.60 -5.58
N PRO A 267 16.15 -16.11 -5.06
CA PRO A 267 16.15 -17.36 -4.32
C PRO A 267 15.26 -17.24 -3.09
N ALA A 268 14.59 -18.35 -2.72
CA ALA A 268 13.91 -18.43 -1.43
C ALA A 268 14.92 -18.13 -0.33
N MET A 269 14.58 -17.22 0.59
CA MET A 269 15.47 -16.85 1.70
C MET A 269 14.69 -16.76 3.00
N SER A 270 15.38 -17.01 4.12
CA SER A 270 14.81 -16.83 5.44
C SER A 270 14.66 -15.35 5.79
N GLY A 271 13.78 -15.05 6.74
CA GLY A 271 13.65 -13.70 7.27
C GLY A 271 14.96 -13.15 7.85
N VAL A 272 15.79 -14.02 8.42
CA VAL A 272 17.15 -13.65 8.90
C VAL A 272 18.03 -13.18 7.75
N ALA A 273 18.10 -13.94 6.66
CA ALA A 273 18.88 -13.57 5.47
C ALA A 273 18.33 -12.31 4.80
N MET A 274 17.00 -12.17 4.75
CA MET A 274 16.36 -10.97 4.22
C MET A 274 16.69 -9.72 5.04
N ALA A 275 16.66 -9.81 6.38
CA ALA A 275 17.07 -8.71 7.26
C ALA A 275 18.54 -8.30 7.00
N ALA A 276 19.44 -9.26 6.83
CA ALA A 276 20.84 -8.99 6.51
C ALA A 276 20.97 -8.24 5.17
N ARG A 277 20.34 -8.75 4.10
CA ARG A 277 20.42 -8.17 2.75
C ARG A 277 19.78 -6.79 2.62
N ARG A 278 18.76 -6.52 3.41
CA ARG A 278 18.14 -5.18 3.48
C ARG A 278 18.90 -4.21 4.39
N GLY A 279 20.07 -4.61 4.93
CA GLY A 279 20.86 -3.75 5.82
C GLY A 279 20.22 -3.51 7.19
N ARG A 280 19.21 -4.31 7.59
CA ARG A 280 18.48 -4.17 8.86
C ARG A 280 19.28 -4.77 10.03
N GLY A 281 20.42 -4.16 10.31
CA GLY A 281 21.26 -4.51 11.45
C GLY A 281 20.51 -4.42 12.79
N ASP A 282 19.61 -3.45 12.93
CA ASP A 282 18.70 -3.26 14.07
C ASP A 282 17.82 -4.49 14.33
N VAL A 283 17.30 -5.10 13.26
CA VAL A 283 16.48 -6.31 13.34
C VAL A 283 17.33 -7.52 13.75
N LEU A 284 18.50 -7.68 13.16
CA LEU A 284 19.43 -8.76 13.52
C LEU A 284 19.87 -8.66 15.00
N GLU A 285 20.13 -7.46 15.50
CA GLU A 285 20.44 -7.22 16.92
C GLU A 285 19.24 -7.53 17.84
N LEU A 286 18.01 -7.17 17.40
CA LEU A 286 16.80 -7.53 18.13
C LEU A 286 16.64 -9.05 18.23
N MET A 287 16.85 -9.78 17.14
CA MET A 287 16.81 -11.25 17.13
C MET A 287 17.81 -11.84 18.12
N GLU A 288 19.05 -11.38 18.09
CA GLU A 288 20.10 -11.85 19.00
C GLU A 288 19.76 -11.59 20.47
N ARG A 289 19.27 -10.38 20.80
CA ARG A 289 18.80 -10.06 22.17
C ARG A 289 17.66 -10.98 22.65
N ARG A 290 16.86 -11.49 21.71
CA ARG A 290 15.78 -12.43 21.99
C ARG A 290 16.22 -13.89 21.95
N GLY A 291 17.52 -14.17 21.78
CA GLY A 291 18.05 -15.54 21.73
C GLY A 291 17.74 -16.28 20.43
N ILE A 292 17.34 -15.59 19.37
CA ILE A 292 17.11 -16.18 18.06
C ILE A 292 18.46 -16.33 17.36
N ALA A 293 18.79 -17.56 16.95
CA ALA A 293 20.07 -17.84 16.28
C ALA A 293 20.15 -17.19 14.89
N ILE A 294 21.26 -16.49 14.62
CA ILE A 294 21.58 -15.94 13.32
C ILE A 294 22.52 -16.90 12.60
N GLU A 295 21.94 -17.99 12.05
CA GLU A 295 22.67 -19.02 11.32
C GLU A 295 22.67 -18.71 9.82
N LEU A 296 23.71 -18.03 9.36
CA LEU A 296 23.91 -17.67 7.94
C LEU A 296 25.18 -18.33 7.41
N GLN A 297 25.16 -18.71 6.14
CA GLN A 297 26.26 -19.38 5.43
C GLN A 297 26.79 -18.49 4.29
N GLY A 298 28.02 -18.79 3.84
CA GLY A 298 28.62 -18.11 2.68
C GLY A 298 28.61 -16.58 2.80
N VAL A 299 28.29 -15.92 1.71
CA VAL A 299 28.30 -14.45 1.63
C VAL A 299 27.30 -13.79 2.59
N GLU A 300 26.21 -14.46 2.96
CA GLU A 300 25.21 -13.93 3.89
C GLU A 300 25.82 -13.61 5.27
N ARG A 301 26.83 -14.37 5.72
CA ARG A 301 27.56 -14.09 6.97
C ARG A 301 28.31 -12.77 6.91
N LEU A 302 28.92 -12.46 5.76
CA LEU A 302 29.65 -11.22 5.54
C LEU A 302 28.67 -10.04 5.44
N ILE A 303 27.58 -10.21 4.67
CA ILE A 303 26.52 -9.18 4.56
C ILE A 303 25.93 -8.85 5.93
N ALA A 304 25.60 -9.85 6.76
CA ALA A 304 25.08 -9.65 8.10
C ALA A 304 26.10 -8.96 9.03
N ALA A 305 27.39 -9.27 8.91
CA ALA A 305 28.43 -8.59 9.66
C ALA A 305 28.55 -7.12 9.29
N CYS A 306 28.42 -6.79 7.99
CA CYS A 306 28.35 -5.40 7.50
C CYS A 306 27.09 -4.69 8.02
N ALA A 307 25.91 -5.34 7.90
CA ALA A 307 24.64 -4.75 8.34
C ALA A 307 24.64 -4.41 9.83
N ARG A 308 25.28 -5.23 10.67
CA ARG A 308 25.40 -5.06 12.13
C ARG A 308 26.60 -4.24 12.58
N ASN A 309 27.37 -3.68 11.66
CA ASN A 309 28.60 -2.91 11.98
C ASN A 309 29.61 -3.69 12.84
N VAL A 310 29.76 -5.01 12.64
CA VAL A 310 30.71 -5.84 13.39
C VAL A 310 32.06 -5.87 12.68
N SER A 311 32.82 -4.77 12.74
CA SER A 311 34.05 -4.52 11.98
C SER A 311 35.11 -5.63 12.13
N ALA A 312 35.26 -6.23 13.33
CA ALA A 312 36.20 -7.32 13.56
C ALA A 312 35.82 -8.57 12.73
N LYS A 313 34.51 -8.91 12.71
CA LYS A 313 33.99 -10.05 11.95
C LYS A 313 34.09 -9.81 10.44
N VAL A 314 33.80 -8.58 9.99
CA VAL A 314 33.97 -8.19 8.58
C VAL A 314 35.40 -8.43 8.13
N ARG A 315 36.40 -7.93 8.88
CA ARG A 315 37.82 -8.12 8.55
C ARG A 315 38.23 -9.58 8.56
N THR A 316 37.86 -10.33 9.60
CA THR A 316 38.21 -11.76 9.70
C THR A 316 37.68 -12.55 8.51
N ILE A 317 36.42 -12.36 8.12
CA ILE A 317 35.82 -13.05 6.96
C ILE A 317 36.54 -12.61 5.67
N ALA A 318 36.75 -11.30 5.49
CA ALA A 318 37.38 -10.78 4.26
C ALA A 318 38.83 -11.30 4.08
N GLU A 319 39.60 -11.46 5.17
CA GLU A 319 40.96 -11.97 5.13
C GLU A 319 41.01 -13.48 4.91
N GLN A 320 40.09 -14.24 5.52
CA GLN A 320 40.08 -15.71 5.46
C GLN A 320 39.37 -16.27 4.21
N GLU A 321 38.36 -15.55 3.70
CA GLU A 321 37.48 -16.02 2.63
C GLU A 321 37.30 -14.91 1.56
N PRO A 322 38.36 -14.50 0.85
CA PRO A 322 38.31 -13.41 -0.13
C PRO A 322 37.34 -13.66 -1.31
N GLU A 323 36.96 -14.93 -1.57
CA GLU A 323 35.92 -15.28 -2.53
C GLU A 323 34.56 -14.71 -2.13
N LEU A 324 34.23 -14.65 -0.82
CA LEU A 324 32.97 -14.07 -0.35
C LEU A 324 32.94 -12.56 -0.57
N VAL A 325 34.10 -11.90 -0.48
CA VAL A 325 34.20 -10.46 -0.83
C VAL A 325 33.91 -10.27 -2.31
N ARG A 326 34.47 -11.11 -3.21
CA ARG A 326 34.18 -11.03 -4.65
C ARG A 326 32.69 -11.27 -4.95
N GLU A 327 32.08 -12.25 -4.27
CA GLU A 327 30.65 -12.54 -4.40
C GLU A 327 29.78 -11.37 -3.90
N LEU A 328 30.15 -10.75 -2.80
CA LEU A 328 29.47 -9.55 -2.26
C LEU A 328 29.59 -8.38 -3.24
N VAL A 329 30.78 -8.09 -3.74
CA VAL A 329 31.03 -6.97 -4.67
C VAL A 329 30.27 -7.17 -5.99
N ALA A 330 30.16 -8.41 -6.49
CA ALA A 330 29.41 -8.71 -7.71
C ALA A 330 27.90 -8.36 -7.63
N GLN A 331 27.32 -8.29 -6.43
CA GLN A 331 25.94 -7.88 -6.18
C GLN A 331 25.84 -6.54 -5.45
N GLY A 332 26.95 -5.80 -5.43
CA GLY A 332 27.14 -4.62 -4.58
C GLY A 332 26.16 -3.49 -4.85
N GLY A 333 25.77 -3.26 -6.10
CA GLY A 333 24.82 -2.18 -6.42
C GLY A 333 23.49 -2.32 -5.72
N LYS A 334 22.90 -3.52 -5.70
CA LYS A 334 21.66 -3.79 -4.98
C LYS A 334 21.85 -3.68 -3.46
N LEU A 335 22.88 -4.31 -2.91
CA LEU A 335 23.17 -4.25 -1.47
C LEU A 335 23.39 -2.82 -0.99
N LEU A 336 24.19 -2.05 -1.75
CA LEU A 336 24.48 -0.67 -1.38
C LEU A 336 23.22 0.22 -1.40
N ALA A 337 22.35 0.03 -2.41
CA ALA A 337 21.07 0.74 -2.51
C ALA A 337 20.10 0.38 -1.36
N GLU A 338 20.04 -0.91 -0.97
CA GLU A 338 19.21 -1.38 0.15
C GLU A 338 19.70 -0.79 1.48
N PHE A 339 20.99 -0.89 1.78
CA PHE A 339 21.59 -0.36 3.01
C PHE A 339 21.44 1.17 3.10
N ALA A 340 21.64 1.87 2.00
CA ALA A 340 21.45 3.31 1.93
C ALA A 340 19.99 3.70 2.09
N GLY A 341 19.07 2.90 1.52
CA GLY A 341 17.63 3.11 1.62
C GLY A 341 17.06 2.95 3.02
N VAL A 342 17.67 2.13 3.87
CA VAL A 342 17.27 2.01 5.30
C VAL A 342 18.09 2.91 6.24
N GLY A 343 19.04 3.67 5.70
CA GLY A 343 19.86 4.61 6.48
C GLY A 343 20.97 3.93 7.28
N ASN A 344 21.35 2.71 6.93
CA ASN A 344 22.47 2.01 7.58
C ASN A 344 23.82 2.51 7.04
N THR A 345 24.22 3.71 7.47
CA THR A 345 25.44 4.38 7.02
C THR A 345 26.70 3.60 7.36
N ASP A 346 26.75 2.92 8.51
CA ASP A 346 27.90 2.10 8.89
C ASP A 346 28.02 0.84 8.03
N GLY A 347 26.89 0.21 7.71
CA GLY A 347 26.86 -0.89 6.77
C GLY A 347 27.30 -0.47 5.35
N VAL A 348 26.84 0.70 4.88
CA VAL A 348 27.30 1.32 3.63
C VAL A 348 28.82 1.51 3.65
N ARG A 349 29.39 2.00 4.75
CA ARG A 349 30.86 2.13 4.94
C ARG A 349 31.58 0.82 4.71
N HIS A 350 31.11 -0.27 5.34
CA HIS A 350 31.72 -1.58 5.19
C HIS A 350 31.66 -2.10 3.75
N LEU A 351 30.53 -1.91 3.07
CA LEU A 351 30.39 -2.32 1.67
C LEU A 351 31.39 -1.58 0.77
N LEU A 352 31.53 -0.26 0.93
CA LEU A 352 32.51 0.54 0.17
C LEU A 352 33.96 0.17 0.52
N ASP A 353 34.27 -0.09 1.77
CA ASP A 353 35.62 -0.47 2.23
C ASP A 353 36.00 -1.89 1.73
N LEU A 354 35.04 -2.76 1.45
CA LEU A 354 35.22 -4.05 0.80
C LEU A 354 35.37 -3.96 -0.74
N GLY A 355 35.20 -2.78 -1.32
CA GLY A 355 35.42 -2.52 -2.75
C GLY A 355 34.16 -2.44 -3.61
N VAL A 356 32.98 -2.32 -3.01
CA VAL A 356 31.77 -1.99 -3.78
C VAL A 356 31.92 -0.59 -4.37
N ASP A 357 31.63 -0.42 -5.66
CA ASP A 357 31.65 0.90 -6.29
C ASP A 357 30.51 1.78 -5.75
N VAL A 358 30.85 2.98 -5.25
CA VAL A 358 29.88 3.94 -4.71
C VAL A 358 28.82 4.34 -5.74
N ASN A 359 29.10 4.23 -7.02
CA ASN A 359 28.21 4.53 -8.13
C ASN A 359 27.58 3.27 -8.75
N ALA A 360 27.76 2.09 -8.14
CA ALA A 360 27.08 0.88 -8.58
C ALA A 360 25.56 1.08 -8.57
N VAL A 361 24.90 0.58 -9.63
CA VAL A 361 23.47 0.73 -9.85
C VAL A 361 22.70 -0.53 -9.46
N THR A 362 21.44 -0.39 -9.08
CA THR A 362 20.51 -1.51 -8.95
C THR A 362 19.86 -1.84 -10.29
N GLU A 363 19.90 -3.11 -10.69
CA GLU A 363 19.36 -3.56 -11.98
C GLU A 363 17.84 -3.75 -11.96
N ASP A 364 17.28 -4.12 -10.81
CA ASP A 364 15.86 -4.50 -10.68
C ASP A 364 14.94 -3.34 -10.30
N GLY A 365 15.47 -2.33 -9.58
CA GLY A 365 14.64 -1.32 -8.91
C GLY A 365 13.81 -1.91 -7.75
N ASP A 366 12.93 -1.08 -7.18
CA ASP A 366 11.91 -1.48 -6.20
C ASP A 366 10.61 -0.68 -6.49
N PRO A 367 9.63 -1.30 -7.16
CA PRO A 367 8.40 -0.61 -7.54
C PRO A 367 7.56 -0.12 -6.35
N TYR A 368 7.62 -0.81 -5.22
CA TYR A 368 6.88 -0.39 -4.02
C TYR A 368 7.38 0.95 -3.48
N PHE A 369 8.70 1.13 -3.45
CA PHE A 369 9.30 2.39 -3.02
C PHE A 369 9.53 3.39 -4.16
N ASP A 370 9.07 3.10 -5.36
CA ASP A 370 9.36 3.90 -6.57
C ASP A 370 10.86 4.12 -6.82
N VAL A 371 11.66 3.10 -6.51
CA VAL A 371 13.09 3.07 -6.88
C VAL A 371 13.18 2.47 -8.29
N ALA A 372 13.60 3.26 -9.27
CA ALA A 372 13.73 2.80 -10.64
C ALA A 372 15.01 1.99 -10.84
N LYS A 373 15.08 1.22 -11.93
CA LYS A 373 16.32 0.60 -12.38
C LYS A 373 17.39 1.67 -12.61
N ASN A 374 18.63 1.27 -12.54
CA ASN A 374 19.79 2.16 -12.63
C ASN A 374 19.88 3.22 -11.52
N SER A 375 19.09 3.09 -10.44
CA SER A 375 19.27 3.92 -9.25
C SER A 375 20.56 3.54 -8.52
N THR A 376 21.31 4.54 -8.04
CA THR A 376 22.46 4.34 -7.14
C THR A 376 22.04 4.39 -5.68
N ALA A 377 22.93 4.06 -4.78
CA ALA A 377 22.73 4.24 -3.34
C ALA A 377 22.35 5.69 -2.97
N LEU A 378 22.91 6.66 -3.68
CA LEU A 378 22.60 8.09 -3.47
C LEU A 378 21.14 8.42 -3.81
N HIS A 379 20.58 7.82 -4.89
CA HIS A 379 19.15 7.94 -5.20
C HIS A 379 18.29 7.38 -4.07
N SER A 380 18.61 6.18 -3.58
CA SER A 380 17.86 5.50 -2.52
C SER A 380 17.89 6.28 -1.20
N ALA A 381 19.06 6.75 -0.79
CA ALA A 381 19.22 7.55 0.44
C ALA A 381 18.48 8.90 0.33
N ALA A 382 18.57 9.57 -0.81
CA ALA A 382 17.92 10.85 -1.09
C ALA A 382 16.39 10.73 -1.05
N TRP A 383 15.84 9.77 -1.81
CA TRP A 383 14.39 9.52 -1.87
C TRP A 383 13.79 9.12 -0.52
N ARG A 384 14.51 8.30 0.25
CA ARG A 384 14.03 7.80 1.53
C ARG A 384 14.39 8.68 2.72
N ALA A 385 14.88 9.90 2.44
CA ALA A 385 15.18 10.96 3.39
C ALA A 385 16.17 10.54 4.52
N TRP A 386 17.36 10.07 4.10
CA TRP A 386 18.46 9.74 4.99
C TRP A 386 19.66 10.69 4.81
N PRO A 387 19.59 11.93 5.33
CA PRO A 387 20.61 12.96 5.07
C PRO A 387 22.02 12.58 5.55
N SER A 388 22.17 11.83 6.62
CA SER A 388 23.47 11.35 7.07
C SER A 388 24.12 10.41 6.07
N THR A 389 23.32 9.49 5.48
CA THR A 389 23.80 8.57 4.45
C THR A 389 24.08 9.31 3.13
N VAL A 390 23.26 10.30 2.75
CA VAL A 390 23.50 11.18 1.61
C VAL A 390 24.85 11.88 1.76
N LYS A 391 25.10 12.56 2.89
CA LYS A 391 26.36 13.24 3.18
C LYS A 391 27.55 12.27 3.09
N PHE A 392 27.42 11.10 3.71
CA PHE A 392 28.49 10.09 3.68
C PHE A 392 28.80 9.57 2.27
N LEU A 393 27.79 9.28 1.46
CA LEU A 393 27.98 8.84 0.07
C LEU A 393 28.67 9.91 -0.77
N LEU A 394 28.31 11.18 -0.60
CA LEU A 394 28.95 12.33 -1.27
C LEU A 394 30.44 12.47 -0.84
N GLU A 395 30.75 12.31 0.44
CA GLU A 395 32.14 12.28 0.95
C GLU A 395 32.96 11.13 0.35
N ARG A 396 32.30 10.02 -0.01
CA ARG A 396 32.93 8.85 -0.65
C ARG A 396 32.96 8.94 -2.18
N GLY A 397 32.59 10.08 -2.76
CA GLY A 397 32.71 10.36 -4.20
C GLY A 397 31.51 9.89 -5.05
N ALA A 398 30.33 9.77 -4.46
CA ALA A 398 29.12 9.48 -5.22
C ALA A 398 28.83 10.59 -6.23
N SER A 399 28.51 10.20 -7.47
CA SER A 399 28.17 11.11 -8.56
C SER A 399 26.80 11.75 -8.35
N VAL A 400 26.77 13.08 -8.28
CA VAL A 400 25.56 13.85 -7.88
C VAL A 400 24.47 13.92 -8.94
N ASP A 401 24.84 13.86 -10.25
CA ASP A 401 23.94 14.08 -11.38
C ASP A 401 23.67 12.83 -12.22
N VAL A 402 23.99 11.64 -11.69
CA VAL A 402 23.60 10.37 -12.31
C VAL A 402 22.08 10.26 -12.37
N THR A 403 21.54 9.77 -13.49
CA THR A 403 20.10 9.58 -13.65
C THR A 403 19.71 8.10 -13.56
N ASP A 404 18.56 7.83 -12.95
CA ASP A 404 17.91 6.53 -12.99
C ASP A 404 17.21 6.28 -14.35
N GLU A 405 16.57 5.11 -14.53
CA GLU A 405 15.85 4.75 -15.77
C GLU A 405 14.71 5.74 -16.12
N LYS A 406 14.15 6.43 -15.11
CA LYS A 406 13.12 7.47 -15.31
C LYS A 406 13.71 8.87 -15.54
N GLY A 407 15.03 9.00 -15.67
CA GLY A 407 15.71 10.26 -15.86
C GLY A 407 15.79 11.15 -14.61
N ARG A 408 15.56 10.60 -13.42
CA ARG A 408 15.59 11.35 -12.17
C ARG A 408 16.99 11.35 -11.58
N THR A 409 17.43 12.50 -11.08
CA THR A 409 18.67 12.64 -10.31
C THR A 409 18.41 12.48 -8.81
N PRO A 410 19.46 12.22 -7.99
CA PRO A 410 19.33 12.22 -6.52
C PRO A 410 18.72 13.52 -5.99
N LEU A 411 19.02 14.68 -6.59
CA LEU A 411 18.45 15.96 -6.18
C LEU A 411 16.93 16.02 -6.44
N MET A 412 16.45 15.57 -7.61
CA MET A 412 15.01 15.50 -7.90
C MET A 412 14.28 14.63 -6.87
N LEU A 413 14.87 13.51 -6.49
CA LEU A 413 14.30 12.60 -5.49
C LEU A 413 14.36 13.18 -4.09
N ALA A 414 15.42 13.90 -3.70
CA ALA A 414 15.52 14.58 -2.41
C ALA A 414 14.46 15.68 -2.26
N VAL A 415 14.23 16.48 -3.31
CA VAL A 415 13.18 17.50 -3.34
C VAL A 415 11.80 16.87 -3.20
N ARG A 416 11.51 15.87 -4.01
CA ARG A 416 10.25 15.13 -3.94
C ARG A 416 10.05 14.46 -2.56
N ALA A 417 11.11 13.98 -1.91
CA ALA A 417 11.04 13.40 -0.58
C ALA A 417 10.55 14.38 0.48
N CYS A 418 10.83 15.67 0.34
CA CYS A 418 10.34 16.70 1.27
C CYS A 418 8.84 16.96 1.14
N VAL A 419 8.26 16.73 -0.05
CA VAL A 419 6.85 17.06 -0.37
C VAL A 419 5.96 15.83 -0.31
N ASP A 420 6.34 14.76 -1.00
CA ASP A 420 5.48 13.62 -1.32
C ASP A 420 6.05 12.28 -0.80
N SER A 421 6.97 12.28 0.15
CA SER A 421 7.46 11.03 0.70
C SER A 421 6.47 10.40 1.66
N TYR A 422 6.47 9.08 1.68
CA TYR A 422 5.78 8.25 2.66
C TYR A 422 6.24 8.54 4.11
N TRP A 423 7.54 8.84 4.28
CA TRP A 423 8.17 9.07 5.59
C TRP A 423 8.06 10.52 6.05
N LYS A 424 6.84 10.98 6.32
CA LYS A 424 6.55 12.37 6.72
C LYS A 424 7.43 12.87 7.87
N GLN A 425 7.74 12.00 8.84
CA GLN A 425 8.57 12.31 10.00
C GLN A 425 10.07 12.53 9.70
N ARG A 426 10.52 12.18 8.47
CA ARG A 426 11.92 12.38 8.04
C ARG A 426 12.06 13.53 7.05
N ARG A 427 10.99 14.22 6.72
CA ARG A 427 11.02 15.35 5.79
C ARG A 427 11.90 16.46 6.35
N THR A 428 13.01 16.74 5.66
CA THR A 428 14.00 17.77 6.02
C THR A 428 14.73 18.21 4.75
N PRO A 429 15.10 19.49 4.61
CA PRO A 429 15.84 19.99 3.45
C PRO A 429 17.30 19.56 3.42
N GLU A 430 17.82 18.90 4.47
CA GLU A 430 19.24 18.59 4.62
C GLU A 430 19.84 17.76 3.48
N SER A 431 19.08 16.82 2.89
CA SER A 431 19.55 16.05 1.73
C SER A 431 19.69 16.94 0.49
N VAL A 432 18.74 17.85 0.28
CA VAL A 432 18.78 18.85 -0.81
C VAL A 432 19.98 19.76 -0.64
N GLU A 433 20.18 20.31 0.55
CA GLU A 433 21.31 21.18 0.86
C GLU A 433 22.66 20.47 0.63
N ALA A 434 22.80 19.22 1.07
CA ALA A 434 24.04 18.45 0.89
C ALA A 434 24.36 18.21 -0.59
N LEU A 435 23.34 17.85 -1.39
CA LEU A 435 23.49 17.63 -2.82
C LEU A 435 23.87 18.92 -3.57
N LEU A 436 23.20 20.04 -3.29
CA LEU A 436 23.49 21.33 -3.88
C LEU A 436 24.91 21.81 -3.53
N LYS A 437 25.34 21.67 -2.28
CA LYS A 437 26.71 21.99 -1.85
C LYS A 437 27.77 21.12 -2.55
N SER A 438 27.40 19.92 -2.96
CA SER A 438 28.26 19.01 -3.73
C SER A 438 28.21 19.23 -5.22
N GLY A 439 27.51 20.27 -5.70
CA GLY A 439 27.45 20.68 -7.10
C GLY A 439 26.36 20.02 -7.93
N ALA A 440 25.33 19.46 -7.30
CA ALA A 440 24.18 18.93 -8.02
C ALA A 440 23.48 20.02 -8.85
N THR A 441 23.13 19.68 -10.10
CA THR A 441 22.45 20.63 -11.01
C THR A 441 20.96 20.70 -10.73
N VAL A 442 20.41 21.91 -10.66
CA VAL A 442 18.97 22.17 -10.48
C VAL A 442 18.15 21.94 -11.75
N ARG A 443 18.80 21.58 -12.85
CA ARG A 443 18.12 21.36 -14.12
C ARG A 443 17.11 20.20 -14.03
N GLY A 444 15.85 20.51 -14.36
CA GLY A 444 14.76 19.53 -14.35
C GLY A 444 14.15 19.28 -12.98
N VAL A 445 14.67 19.91 -11.93
CA VAL A 445 14.04 19.91 -10.59
C VAL A 445 12.75 20.70 -10.64
N GLU A 446 11.70 20.21 -9.97
CA GLU A 446 10.42 20.92 -9.84
C GLU A 446 10.59 22.16 -8.95
N TYR A 447 10.16 23.33 -9.49
CA TYR A 447 10.22 24.60 -8.77
C TYR A 447 9.03 25.49 -9.17
N PRO A 448 8.26 26.06 -8.22
CA PRO A 448 8.40 25.80 -6.77
C PRO A 448 8.05 24.36 -6.39
N SER A 449 8.75 23.80 -5.39
CA SER A 449 8.57 22.43 -4.92
C SER A 449 7.33 22.27 -4.03
N GLY A 450 6.88 23.35 -3.42
CA GLY A 450 5.85 23.37 -2.36
C GLY A 450 6.38 23.15 -0.96
N TYR A 451 7.72 23.15 -0.76
CA TYR A 451 8.38 23.11 0.54
C TYR A 451 9.28 24.34 0.69
N ALA A 452 8.93 25.28 1.55
CA ALA A 452 9.52 26.63 1.58
C ALA A 452 11.05 26.64 1.68
N GLU A 453 11.62 25.87 2.63
CA GLU A 453 13.08 25.84 2.81
C GLU A 453 13.81 25.21 1.62
N VAL A 454 13.18 24.27 0.91
CA VAL A 454 13.72 23.70 -0.34
C VAL A 454 13.67 24.72 -1.44
N ASP A 455 12.58 25.50 -1.55
CA ASP A 455 12.43 26.54 -2.56
C ASP A 455 13.48 27.66 -2.38
N GLU A 456 13.79 28.05 -1.15
CA GLU A 456 14.89 29.00 -0.86
C GLU A 456 16.24 28.44 -1.32
N LEU A 457 16.53 27.17 -1.04
CA LEU A 457 17.77 26.52 -1.49
C LEU A 457 17.89 26.44 -3.00
N LEU A 458 16.81 26.03 -3.68
CA LEU A 458 16.77 25.92 -5.15
C LEU A 458 16.91 27.29 -5.81
N HIS A 459 16.23 28.32 -5.31
CA HIS A 459 16.36 29.70 -5.82
C HIS A 459 17.80 30.23 -5.68
N ALA A 460 18.43 30.01 -4.52
CA ALA A 460 19.82 30.40 -4.29
C ALA A 460 20.83 29.73 -5.26
N HIS A 461 20.43 28.59 -5.88
CA HIS A 461 21.23 27.84 -6.85
C HIS A 461 20.74 28.01 -8.30
N GLY A 462 19.90 29.02 -8.59
CA GLY A 462 19.53 29.42 -9.93
C GLY A 462 18.27 28.78 -10.50
N SER A 463 17.40 28.22 -9.66
CA SER A 463 16.05 27.80 -10.09
C SER A 463 15.15 29.02 -10.30
N GLU A 464 14.44 29.03 -11.43
CA GLU A 464 13.41 30.02 -11.75
C GLU A 464 12.06 29.33 -11.93
N PRO A 465 10.92 29.98 -11.57
CA PRO A 465 9.59 29.44 -11.81
C PRO A 465 9.42 29.13 -13.31
N ARG A 466 8.78 28.00 -13.62
CA ARG A 466 8.33 27.72 -15.00
C ARG A 466 7.09 28.55 -15.27
N ASP A 467 7.12 29.32 -16.37
CA ASP A 467 5.96 30.06 -16.90
C ASP A 467 4.78 29.15 -17.25
#